data_74403604ab797bbce85932bc1f1bc537
#
_entry.id   74403604ab797bbce85932bc1f1bc537
#
_cell.length_a   1.000
_cell.length_b   1.000
_cell.length_c   1.000
_cell.angle_alpha   90.00
_cell.angle_beta   90.00
_cell.angle_gamma   90.00
#
_symmetry.space_group_name_H-M   'P 1'
#
loop_
_entity.id
_entity.type
_entity.pdbx_description
1 polymer ?
#
loop_
_entity_poly.entity_id
_entity_poly.type
_entity_poly.pdbx_seq_one_letter_code
_entity_poly.pdbx_strand_id
1 'polypeptide(L)'
;MDQHRRRLARRLALAAALVAGVLVGLAPSALAAPADPPPGGTSTTGNVLPGLAKARDLGPARSEHLMSLLVSVARPDQAGERALLEAEYDPHSDRYQHYLSTTSFAVRFGVSPAHLGAVTDWLRGGGLRVAMVSAARDQVAAVGTVAQISRLFHTPVHAFDDRGAGFLANTSAPWIPTGLHISNVIGLNTAQRMHPLSRPAQSRCHGGVCLGGTTPGDLWSVYEQPAAFSGRDQRVAIFGGGSTAGIESDLRQFEDHFGLPHVPVQVRHPAGEVDSRDTSGRVEWDLDTQASSGMAPDLSGLDLYFGEDLTDVEVAKVFSLFTDDENGPRQASASFGECEAMPVISPIARLPLLDLGPSFPVQQGLGNNLDLTLTAITRQAVLEGKTVFASSGDTGSSCPVVSLPVVGAGNGVLNQVVALTNSPASLPYVVGVGGTVLYTDGHGHRAREYGWPYGGGGSTQFIPAPSYQRGTPGLTLHCLTDPAQLCRGVPDVSAQSGDIVGNGYDIVTRGRFADGGGTSLSSPLWAGMWARIQSASDNDGGPGFANYAIYRIGTYPATYHRDFFDVTSTDLRTGLPSTNGLYPTLPGWDYVTGFGTPRVAGLICDLDDRC
;
A
#
# COMPACT_ATOMS: atom_id res chain seq x y z
N MET A 1 17.43 -9.97 29.69
CA MET A 1 17.20 -8.70 28.97
C MET A 1 18.48 -8.16 28.30
N ASP A 2 19.60 -8.03 28.99
CA ASP A 2 20.81 -7.39 28.42
C ASP A 2 21.51 -8.22 27.30
N GLN A 3 21.51 -9.55 27.37
CA GLN A 3 22.11 -10.40 26.31
C GLN A 3 21.28 -10.40 25.02
N HIS A 4 19.98 -10.24 25.09
CA HIS A 4 19.10 -10.22 23.92
C HIS A 4 19.22 -8.88 23.16
N ARG A 5 19.29 -7.77 23.91
CA ARG A 5 19.58 -6.43 23.35
C ARG A 5 20.95 -6.37 22.68
N ARG A 6 21.96 -7.01 23.27
CA ARG A 6 23.32 -7.06 22.66
C ARG A 6 23.38 -7.94 21.42
N ARG A 7 22.56 -8.99 21.33
CA ARG A 7 22.46 -9.83 20.11
C ARG A 7 21.69 -9.13 19.00
N LEU A 8 20.63 -8.42 19.33
CA LEU A 8 19.84 -7.62 18.39
C LEU A 8 20.68 -6.45 17.84
N ALA A 9 21.34 -5.70 18.72
CA ALA A 9 22.24 -4.60 18.32
C ALA A 9 23.43 -5.11 17.45
N ARG A 10 23.96 -6.30 17.74
CA ARG A 10 25.02 -6.90 16.89
C ARG A 10 24.49 -7.39 15.54
N ARG A 11 23.25 -7.89 15.45
CA ARG A 11 22.63 -8.28 14.18
C ARG A 11 22.28 -7.06 13.33
N LEU A 12 21.76 -6.02 13.95
CA LEU A 12 21.49 -4.73 13.28
C LEU A 12 22.78 -4.04 12.83
N ALA A 13 23.84 -4.06 13.67
CA ALA A 13 25.14 -3.50 13.30
C ALA A 13 25.86 -4.34 12.21
N LEU A 14 25.66 -5.67 12.19
CA LEU A 14 26.21 -6.52 11.13
C LEU A 14 25.45 -6.33 9.81
N ALA A 15 24.13 -6.14 9.85
CA ALA A 15 23.34 -5.81 8.67
C ALA A 15 23.73 -4.44 8.10
N ALA A 16 23.88 -3.43 8.95
CA ALA A 16 24.34 -2.10 8.54
C ALA A 16 25.80 -2.11 8.02
N ALA A 17 26.68 -2.89 8.63
CA ALA A 17 28.07 -3.00 8.19
C ALA A 17 28.21 -3.80 6.88
N LEU A 18 27.36 -4.80 6.63
CA LEU A 18 27.32 -5.53 5.37
C LEU A 18 26.79 -4.65 4.22
N VAL A 19 25.79 -3.81 4.49
CA VAL A 19 25.29 -2.84 3.51
C VAL A 19 26.34 -1.77 3.18
N ALA A 20 27.06 -1.28 4.18
CA ALA A 20 28.14 -0.31 3.97
C ALA A 20 29.40 -0.89 3.29
N GLY A 21 29.67 -2.19 3.50
CA GLY A 21 30.85 -2.85 2.93
C GLY A 21 30.73 -3.26 1.46
N VAL A 22 29.51 -3.38 0.92
CA VAL A 22 29.27 -3.78 -0.48
C VAL A 22 29.21 -2.57 -1.42
N LEU A 23 29.19 -1.36 -0.89
CA LEU A 23 29.16 -0.10 -1.67
C LEU A 23 30.47 0.26 -2.40
N VAL A 24 31.51 -0.57 -2.30
CA VAL A 24 32.80 -0.32 -2.95
C VAL A 24 33.13 -1.40 -3.96
N GLY A 25 32.71 -1.19 -5.21
CA GLY A 25 33.39 -1.78 -6.34
C GLY A 25 32.66 -2.77 -7.25
N LEU A 26 31.64 -2.34 -8.00
CA LEU A 26 31.29 -2.96 -9.28
C LEU A 26 31.06 -1.84 -10.31
N ALA A 27 31.98 -1.71 -11.25
CA ALA A 27 31.74 -0.87 -12.41
C ALA A 27 30.62 -1.49 -13.27
N PRO A 28 29.66 -0.70 -13.76
CA PRO A 28 28.61 -1.21 -14.64
C PRO A 28 29.22 -1.68 -15.95
N SER A 29 28.91 -2.93 -16.36
CA SER A 29 29.18 -3.40 -17.71
C SER A 29 28.36 -2.54 -18.67
N ALA A 30 29.03 -1.82 -19.53
CA ALA A 30 28.40 -0.88 -20.45
C ALA A 30 27.53 -1.62 -21.46
N LEU A 31 26.24 -1.47 -21.36
CA LEU A 31 25.32 -1.54 -22.51
C LEU A 31 25.74 -0.41 -23.48
N ALA A 32 25.69 -0.65 -24.79
CA ALA A 32 26.08 0.34 -25.78
C ALA A 32 25.40 1.68 -25.50
N ALA A 33 26.19 2.74 -25.36
CA ALA A 33 25.67 4.05 -25.02
C ALA A 33 24.68 4.51 -26.12
N PRO A 34 23.47 4.93 -25.73
CA PRO A 34 22.54 5.54 -26.67
C PRO A 34 23.15 6.84 -27.21
N ALA A 35 22.72 7.25 -28.42
CA ALA A 35 23.08 8.55 -28.97
C ALA A 35 22.76 9.64 -27.95
N ASP A 36 23.63 10.66 -27.86
CA ASP A 36 23.46 11.78 -26.93
C ASP A 36 22.03 12.35 -27.05
N PRO A 37 21.33 12.53 -25.92
CA PRO A 37 19.98 13.08 -25.94
C PRO A 37 20.02 14.53 -26.44
N PRO A 38 18.92 15.01 -27.08
CA PRO A 38 18.88 16.38 -27.60
C PRO A 38 19.06 17.42 -26.48
N PRO A 39 19.61 18.61 -26.79
CA PRO A 39 19.72 19.69 -25.82
C PRO A 39 18.33 20.15 -25.33
N GLY A 40 18.26 20.65 -24.07
CA GLY A 40 17.03 21.20 -23.49
C GLY A 40 16.15 20.18 -22.75
N GLY A 41 16.71 19.04 -22.41
CA GLY A 41 16.07 18.07 -21.52
C GLY A 41 17.05 17.50 -20.47
N THR A 42 16.51 16.72 -19.56
CA THR A 42 17.24 15.98 -18.54
C THR A 42 16.90 14.49 -18.65
N SER A 43 17.84 13.65 -18.30
CA SER A 43 17.57 12.24 -18.09
C SER A 43 17.14 12.02 -16.64
N THR A 44 15.97 11.39 -16.44
CA THR A 44 15.53 11.02 -15.10
C THR A 44 16.26 9.75 -14.67
N THR A 45 17.12 9.88 -13.67
CA THR A 45 17.72 8.71 -13.02
C THR A 45 16.63 7.98 -12.21
N GLY A 46 16.66 6.65 -12.21
CA GLY A 46 15.73 5.87 -11.38
C GLY A 46 14.61 5.14 -12.16
N ASN A 47 14.51 5.35 -13.46
CA ASN A 47 13.52 4.64 -14.29
C ASN A 47 14.11 3.43 -15.03
N VAL A 48 15.33 3.01 -14.72
CA VAL A 48 15.94 1.80 -15.27
C VAL A 48 15.99 0.73 -14.17
N LEU A 49 15.50 -0.46 -14.46
CA LEU A 49 15.51 -1.56 -13.49
C LEU A 49 16.93 -1.88 -13.01
N PRO A 50 17.18 -1.88 -11.70
CA PRO A 50 18.47 -2.26 -11.15
C PRO A 50 18.88 -3.69 -11.56
N GLY A 51 20.13 -3.87 -11.93
CA GLY A 51 20.64 -5.18 -12.34
C GLY A 51 20.12 -5.70 -13.68
N LEU A 52 19.47 -4.87 -14.49
CA LEU A 52 18.88 -5.27 -15.78
C LEU A 52 19.87 -6.02 -16.70
N ALA A 53 21.16 -5.64 -16.66
CA ALA A 53 22.21 -6.32 -17.42
C ALA A 53 22.43 -7.80 -17.03
N LYS A 54 21.85 -8.27 -15.93
CA LYS A 54 21.92 -9.66 -15.48
C LYS A 54 20.78 -10.52 -16.03
N ALA A 55 19.69 -9.90 -16.51
CA ALA A 55 18.66 -10.59 -17.24
C ALA A 55 19.15 -10.90 -18.66
N ARG A 56 18.59 -11.92 -19.28
CA ARG A 56 18.89 -12.25 -20.68
C ARG A 56 18.18 -11.25 -21.56
N ASP A 57 18.93 -10.37 -22.22
CA ASP A 57 18.42 -9.46 -23.25
C ASP A 57 18.04 -10.26 -24.50
N LEU A 58 16.77 -10.16 -24.88
CA LEU A 58 16.21 -10.80 -26.08
C LEU A 58 16.24 -9.87 -27.29
N GLY A 59 16.78 -8.65 -27.13
CA GLY A 59 16.85 -7.61 -28.14
C GLY A 59 15.66 -6.65 -28.11
N PRO A 60 15.57 -5.75 -29.08
CA PRO A 60 14.52 -4.75 -29.17
C PRO A 60 13.13 -5.37 -29.09
N ALA A 61 12.28 -4.81 -28.24
CA ALA A 61 10.88 -5.21 -28.15
C ALA A 61 10.15 -4.95 -29.48
N ARG A 62 9.05 -5.66 -29.72
CA ARG A 62 8.25 -5.46 -30.91
C ARG A 62 7.80 -4.01 -31.02
N SER A 63 8.10 -3.37 -32.13
CA SER A 63 7.87 -1.93 -32.33
C SER A 63 6.40 -1.50 -32.18
N GLU A 64 5.47 -2.39 -32.55
CA GLU A 64 4.03 -2.19 -32.52
C GLU A 64 3.38 -2.55 -31.18
N HIS A 65 4.11 -3.17 -30.24
CA HIS A 65 3.57 -3.51 -28.93
C HIS A 65 3.13 -2.24 -28.18
N LEU A 66 1.92 -2.25 -27.65
CA LEU A 66 1.37 -1.12 -26.89
C LEU A 66 1.83 -1.17 -25.44
N MET A 67 2.21 -0.02 -24.92
CA MET A 67 2.52 0.17 -23.51
C MET A 67 1.74 1.37 -22.97
N SER A 68 1.27 1.25 -21.73
CA SER A 68 0.70 2.34 -20.97
C SER A 68 1.77 3.01 -20.13
N LEU A 69 1.71 4.34 -20.06
CA LEU A 69 2.58 5.15 -19.23
C LEU A 69 1.74 6.09 -18.37
N LEU A 70 2.23 6.42 -17.18
CA LEU A 70 1.73 7.56 -16.41
C LEU A 70 2.86 8.57 -16.23
N VAL A 71 2.58 9.81 -16.63
CA VAL A 71 3.47 10.95 -16.51
C VAL A 71 2.97 11.83 -15.37
N SER A 72 3.79 12.01 -14.34
CA SER A 72 3.50 12.89 -13.21
C SER A 72 4.14 14.25 -13.44
N VAL A 73 3.36 15.31 -13.27
CA VAL A 73 3.77 16.72 -13.40
C VAL A 73 3.86 17.33 -12.02
N ALA A 74 4.95 18.02 -11.73
CA ALA A 74 5.13 18.66 -10.42
C ALA A 74 4.08 19.77 -10.18
N ARG A 75 3.32 19.65 -9.09
CA ARG A 75 2.38 20.70 -8.67
C ARG A 75 3.14 21.94 -8.18
N PRO A 76 2.61 23.14 -8.42
CA PRO A 76 3.39 24.38 -8.24
C PRO A 76 3.64 24.75 -6.77
N ASP A 77 2.73 24.43 -5.85
CA ASP A 77 2.79 24.85 -4.45
C ASP A 77 2.72 23.67 -3.47
N GLN A 78 3.67 22.77 -3.53
CA GLN A 78 3.76 21.65 -2.59
C GLN A 78 4.02 22.08 -1.13
N ALA A 79 4.57 23.25 -0.90
CA ALA A 79 4.77 23.80 0.44
C ALA A 79 3.44 24.26 1.03
N GLY A 80 2.61 24.93 0.25
CA GLY A 80 1.25 25.31 0.63
C GLY A 80 0.34 24.10 0.86
N GLU A 81 0.48 23.03 0.06
CA GLU A 81 -0.24 21.77 0.31
C GLU A 81 0.09 21.21 1.70
N ARG A 82 1.39 21.10 2.04
CA ARG A 82 1.81 20.61 3.36
C ARG A 82 1.35 21.51 4.50
N ALA A 83 1.43 22.82 4.33
CA ALA A 83 0.98 23.76 5.36
C ALA A 83 -0.54 23.67 5.60
N LEU A 84 -1.32 23.52 4.52
CA LEU A 84 -2.77 23.36 4.65
C LEU A 84 -3.11 22.02 5.33
N LEU A 85 -2.45 20.97 4.93
CA LEU A 85 -2.64 19.63 5.52
C LEU A 85 -2.42 19.64 7.03
N GLU A 86 -1.32 20.23 7.52
CA GLU A 86 -1.09 20.36 8.97
C GLU A 86 -2.21 21.18 9.65
N ALA A 87 -2.72 22.23 8.99
CA ALA A 87 -3.78 23.06 9.54
C ALA A 87 -5.16 22.35 9.56
N GLU A 88 -5.45 21.48 8.60
CA GLU A 88 -6.72 20.73 8.56
C GLU A 88 -6.79 19.63 9.63
N TYR A 89 -5.64 19.18 10.14
CA TYR A 89 -5.58 18.13 11.15
C TYR A 89 -5.11 18.63 12.54
N ASP A 90 -4.83 19.92 12.70
CA ASP A 90 -4.56 20.54 14.00
C ASP A 90 -5.87 20.99 14.69
N PRO A 91 -6.26 20.38 15.84
CA PRO A 91 -7.47 20.77 16.57
C PRO A 91 -7.52 22.23 17.04
N HIS A 92 -6.38 22.93 17.02
CA HIS A 92 -6.30 24.36 17.40
C HIS A 92 -6.37 25.32 16.20
N SER A 93 -6.47 24.79 14.99
CA SER A 93 -6.54 25.56 13.76
C SER A 93 -7.98 25.90 13.39
N ASP A 94 -8.20 27.11 12.86
CA ASP A 94 -9.47 27.50 12.25
C ASP A 94 -9.82 26.66 11.01
N ARG A 95 -8.89 25.84 10.55
CA ARG A 95 -9.04 24.92 9.41
C ARG A 95 -9.33 23.48 9.82
N TYR A 96 -9.36 23.19 11.12
CA TYR A 96 -9.56 21.83 11.60
C TYR A 96 -10.80 21.18 10.98
N GLN A 97 -10.60 20.03 10.34
CA GLN A 97 -11.64 19.24 9.64
C GLN A 97 -12.40 20.02 8.52
N HIS A 98 -11.79 21.05 7.94
CA HIS A 98 -12.34 21.76 6.79
C HIS A 98 -11.60 21.35 5.52
N TYR A 99 -11.94 20.16 5.00
CA TYR A 99 -11.29 19.56 3.84
C TYR A 99 -11.68 20.24 2.53
N LEU A 100 -10.79 20.12 1.55
CA LEU A 100 -11.07 20.64 0.20
C LEU A 100 -11.99 19.70 -0.57
N SER A 101 -12.81 20.25 -1.46
CA SER A 101 -13.37 19.47 -2.55
C SER A 101 -12.29 19.23 -3.62
N THR A 102 -12.45 18.16 -4.42
CA THR A 102 -11.56 17.87 -5.56
C THR A 102 -11.43 19.07 -6.50
N THR A 103 -12.53 19.74 -6.77
CA THR A 103 -12.55 20.97 -7.58
C THR A 103 -11.74 22.09 -6.91
N SER A 104 -11.90 22.32 -5.62
CA SER A 104 -11.16 23.34 -4.87
C SER A 104 -9.67 23.03 -4.81
N PHE A 105 -9.30 21.77 -4.63
CA PHE A 105 -7.91 21.33 -4.69
C PHE A 105 -7.29 21.61 -6.07
N ALA A 106 -7.98 21.22 -7.15
CA ALA A 106 -7.52 21.41 -8.51
C ALA A 106 -7.34 22.90 -8.89
N VAL A 107 -8.19 23.78 -8.36
CA VAL A 107 -8.07 25.23 -8.56
C VAL A 107 -6.87 25.80 -7.80
N ARG A 108 -6.67 25.37 -6.56
CA ARG A 108 -5.66 25.95 -5.66
C ARG A 108 -4.26 25.42 -5.93
N PHE A 109 -4.11 24.13 -6.13
CA PHE A 109 -2.82 23.44 -6.17
C PHE A 109 -2.54 22.72 -7.49
N GLY A 110 -3.53 22.52 -8.33
CA GLY A 110 -3.41 21.80 -9.58
C GLY A 110 -2.50 22.48 -10.59
N VAL A 111 -1.99 21.70 -11.52
CA VAL A 111 -1.21 22.19 -12.67
C VAL A 111 -2.08 23.09 -13.54
N SER A 112 -1.53 24.19 -14.04
CA SER A 112 -2.28 25.12 -14.88
C SER A 112 -2.76 24.45 -16.19
N PRO A 113 -3.92 24.83 -16.74
CA PRO A 113 -4.39 24.28 -18.02
C PRO A 113 -3.40 24.50 -19.18
N ALA A 114 -2.68 25.63 -19.19
CA ALA A 114 -1.68 25.92 -20.20
C ALA A 114 -0.48 24.97 -20.10
N HIS A 115 -0.05 24.64 -18.89
CA HIS A 115 1.05 23.73 -18.67
C HIS A 115 0.66 22.29 -19.00
N LEU A 116 -0.53 21.84 -18.56
CA LEU A 116 -1.12 20.57 -19.00
C LEU A 116 -1.19 20.47 -20.54
N GLY A 117 -1.61 21.57 -21.20
CA GLY A 117 -1.62 21.64 -22.66
C GLY A 117 -0.25 21.32 -23.24
N ALA A 118 0.81 21.96 -22.75
CA ALA A 118 2.18 21.69 -23.21
C ALA A 118 2.61 20.24 -23.02
N VAL A 119 2.28 19.61 -21.89
CA VAL A 119 2.59 18.19 -21.62
C VAL A 119 1.82 17.27 -22.57
N THR A 120 0.52 17.50 -22.73
CA THR A 120 -0.33 16.66 -23.59
C THR A 120 0.03 16.83 -25.07
N ASP A 121 0.43 18.02 -25.50
CA ASP A 121 0.87 18.29 -26.88
C ASP A 121 2.22 17.63 -27.16
N TRP A 122 3.13 17.61 -26.20
CA TRP A 122 4.39 16.86 -26.30
C TRP A 122 4.14 15.36 -26.44
N LEU A 123 3.27 14.78 -25.61
CA LEU A 123 2.90 13.35 -25.69
C LEU A 123 2.26 13.02 -27.05
N ARG A 124 1.28 13.83 -27.50
CA ARG A 124 0.59 13.65 -28.79
C ARG A 124 1.54 13.86 -29.97
N GLY A 125 2.45 14.84 -29.88
CA GLY A 125 3.50 15.07 -30.86
C GLY A 125 4.45 13.87 -31.03
N GLY A 126 4.68 13.11 -29.95
CA GLY A 126 5.36 11.81 -29.96
C GLY A 126 4.53 10.67 -30.55
N GLY A 127 3.25 10.89 -30.83
CA GLY A 127 2.31 9.90 -31.37
C GLY A 127 1.54 9.12 -30.28
N LEU A 128 1.67 9.48 -29.00
CA LEU A 128 0.96 8.82 -27.92
C LEU A 128 -0.48 9.34 -27.81
N ARG A 129 -1.40 8.47 -27.45
CA ARG A 129 -2.79 8.81 -27.13
C ARG A 129 -2.92 9.08 -25.63
N VAL A 130 -3.26 10.29 -25.25
CA VAL A 130 -3.62 10.62 -23.87
C VAL A 130 -4.92 9.90 -23.53
N ALA A 131 -4.89 9.08 -22.49
CA ALA A 131 -6.00 8.22 -22.06
C ALA A 131 -6.74 8.80 -20.84
N MET A 132 -6.00 9.35 -19.86
CA MET A 132 -6.57 9.93 -18.64
C MET A 132 -5.78 11.17 -18.23
N VAL A 133 -6.47 12.09 -17.59
CA VAL A 133 -5.87 13.25 -16.89
C VAL A 133 -6.58 13.39 -15.54
N SER A 134 -5.82 13.47 -14.45
CA SER A 134 -6.36 13.70 -13.12
C SER A 134 -7.04 15.09 -12.99
N ALA A 135 -7.94 15.22 -12.03
CA ALA A 135 -8.61 16.49 -11.75
C ALA A 135 -7.61 17.61 -11.42
N ALA A 136 -6.56 17.31 -10.68
CA ALA A 136 -5.45 18.24 -10.40
C ALA A 136 -4.53 18.50 -11.60
N ARG A 137 -4.70 17.78 -12.70
CA ARG A 137 -3.92 17.90 -13.94
C ARG A 137 -2.44 17.55 -13.79
N ASP A 138 -2.10 16.84 -12.76
CA ASP A 138 -0.73 16.44 -12.40
C ASP A 138 -0.40 14.99 -12.76
N GLN A 139 -1.41 14.17 -13.10
CA GLN A 139 -1.24 12.81 -13.58
C GLN A 139 -1.83 12.69 -14.99
N VAL A 140 -1.01 12.25 -15.95
CA VAL A 140 -1.40 12.10 -17.35
C VAL A 140 -1.08 10.69 -17.81
N ALA A 141 -2.09 9.84 -17.98
CA ALA A 141 -1.91 8.52 -18.56
C ALA A 141 -1.92 8.60 -20.10
N ALA A 142 -0.99 7.92 -20.73
CA ALA A 142 -0.87 7.86 -22.18
C ALA A 142 -0.52 6.45 -22.65
N VAL A 143 -1.01 6.09 -23.83
CA VAL A 143 -0.76 4.80 -24.48
C VAL A 143 -0.05 5.05 -25.80
N GLY A 144 0.99 4.28 -26.07
CA GLY A 144 1.72 4.33 -27.33
C GLY A 144 2.40 3.01 -27.66
N THR A 145 2.89 2.89 -28.87
CA THR A 145 3.71 1.74 -29.27
C THR A 145 5.12 1.87 -28.69
N VAL A 146 5.81 0.74 -28.52
CA VAL A 146 7.23 0.72 -28.13
C VAL A 146 8.06 1.68 -29.01
N ALA A 147 7.81 1.70 -30.33
CA ALA A 147 8.53 2.59 -31.25
C ALA A 147 8.26 4.08 -30.96
N GLN A 148 7.03 4.45 -30.61
CA GLN A 148 6.67 5.83 -30.26
C GLN A 148 7.31 6.25 -28.92
N ILE A 149 7.21 5.38 -27.90
CA ILE A 149 7.77 5.60 -26.57
C ILE A 149 9.30 5.71 -26.64
N SER A 150 9.98 4.76 -27.30
CA SER A 150 11.43 4.78 -27.45
C SER A 150 11.93 6.05 -28.12
N ARG A 151 11.20 6.54 -29.13
CA ARG A 151 11.53 7.78 -29.84
C ARG A 151 11.30 9.02 -28.98
N LEU A 152 10.14 9.11 -28.29
CA LEU A 152 9.76 10.28 -27.51
C LEU A 152 10.67 10.47 -26.29
N PHE A 153 10.98 9.37 -25.61
CA PHE A 153 11.80 9.37 -24.40
C PHE A 153 13.29 9.11 -24.65
N HIS A 154 13.69 9.00 -25.92
CA HIS A 154 15.10 8.72 -26.33
C HIS A 154 15.72 7.53 -25.58
N THR A 155 14.95 6.50 -25.31
CA THR A 155 15.40 5.28 -24.63
C THR A 155 14.92 4.04 -25.40
N PRO A 156 15.81 3.12 -25.76
CA PRO A 156 15.38 1.84 -26.33
C PRO A 156 14.59 1.02 -25.30
N VAL A 157 13.55 0.34 -25.75
CA VAL A 157 12.82 -0.66 -24.96
C VAL A 157 13.12 -2.03 -25.52
N HIS A 158 13.66 -2.92 -24.69
CA HIS A 158 13.98 -4.30 -25.04
C HIS A 158 13.05 -5.28 -24.34
N ALA A 159 12.97 -6.48 -24.89
CA ALA A 159 12.40 -7.64 -24.21
C ALA A 159 13.50 -8.35 -23.44
N PHE A 160 13.18 -8.79 -22.25
CA PHE A 160 14.09 -9.50 -21.35
C PHE A 160 13.45 -10.79 -20.87
N ASP A 161 14.29 -11.73 -20.45
CA ASP A 161 13.92 -12.94 -19.75
C ASP A 161 14.77 -13.07 -18.48
N ASP A 162 14.11 -13.17 -17.34
CA ASP A 162 14.76 -13.54 -16.09
C ASP A 162 14.19 -14.87 -15.61
N ARG A 163 14.94 -15.95 -15.85
CA ARG A 163 14.61 -17.31 -15.41
C ARG A 163 13.21 -17.78 -15.84
N GLY A 164 12.79 -17.40 -17.02
CA GLY A 164 11.50 -17.77 -17.60
C GLY A 164 10.39 -16.73 -17.40
N ALA A 165 10.66 -15.64 -16.69
CA ALA A 165 9.77 -14.50 -16.62
C ALA A 165 10.15 -13.48 -17.69
N GLY A 166 9.31 -13.34 -18.71
CA GLY A 166 9.48 -12.36 -19.78
C GLY A 166 8.92 -11.01 -19.37
N PHE A 167 9.65 -9.93 -19.65
CA PHE A 167 9.20 -8.56 -19.42
C PHE A 167 9.82 -7.59 -20.43
N LEU A 168 9.25 -6.38 -20.51
CA LEU A 168 9.80 -5.27 -21.28
C LEU A 168 10.45 -4.28 -20.32
N ALA A 169 11.55 -3.65 -20.74
CA ALA A 169 12.15 -2.56 -19.98
C ALA A 169 12.96 -1.62 -20.89
N ASN A 170 13.00 -0.36 -20.49
CA ASN A 170 13.91 0.62 -21.05
C ASN A 170 15.35 0.31 -20.64
N THR A 171 16.29 0.47 -21.59
CA THR A 171 17.70 0.13 -21.38
C THR A 171 18.55 1.30 -20.90
N SER A 172 18.01 2.50 -20.94
CA SER A 172 18.65 3.73 -20.49
C SER A 172 17.63 4.67 -19.83
N ALA A 173 18.12 5.65 -19.06
CA ALA A 173 17.27 6.65 -18.44
C ALA A 173 16.48 7.45 -19.51
N PRO A 174 15.18 7.67 -19.33
CA PRO A 174 14.37 8.42 -20.27
C PRO A 174 14.77 9.89 -20.28
N TRP A 175 14.78 10.49 -21.48
CA TRP A 175 14.96 11.92 -21.66
C TRP A 175 13.60 12.63 -21.58
N ILE A 176 13.57 13.76 -20.87
CA ILE A 176 12.38 14.57 -20.65
C ILE A 176 12.71 16.05 -20.85
N PRO A 177 11.87 16.83 -21.59
CA PRO A 177 12.07 18.28 -21.72
C PRO A 177 11.98 18.98 -20.35
N THR A 178 13.00 19.77 -20.00
CA THR A 178 13.05 20.45 -18.69
C THR A 178 11.90 21.42 -18.46
N GLY A 179 11.41 22.07 -19.49
CA GLY A 179 10.29 23.04 -19.40
C GLY A 179 8.93 22.42 -19.09
N LEU A 180 8.79 21.08 -19.12
CA LEU A 180 7.52 20.40 -18.83
C LEU A 180 7.32 20.04 -17.35
N HIS A 181 8.33 20.28 -16.50
CA HIS A 181 8.29 19.99 -15.07
C HIS A 181 7.73 18.60 -14.72
N ILE A 182 8.02 17.61 -15.59
CA ILE A 182 7.67 16.22 -15.35
C ILE A 182 8.55 15.72 -14.20
N SER A 183 7.91 15.26 -13.14
CA SER A 183 8.58 14.78 -11.93
C SER A 183 8.84 13.28 -11.96
N ASN A 184 8.02 12.51 -12.67
CA ASN A 184 8.14 11.07 -12.78
C ASN A 184 7.47 10.52 -14.04
N VAL A 185 7.95 9.34 -14.50
CA VAL A 185 7.32 8.55 -15.56
C VAL A 185 7.34 7.10 -15.11
N ILE A 186 6.19 6.47 -14.98
CA ILE A 186 6.06 5.04 -14.70
C ILE A 186 5.49 4.29 -15.91
N GLY A 187 5.71 2.97 -15.97
CA GLY A 187 5.29 2.13 -17.09
C GLY A 187 6.34 1.95 -18.20
N LEU A 188 7.58 2.44 -18.03
CA LEU A 188 8.67 2.18 -18.95
C LEU A 188 9.22 0.75 -18.87
N ASN A 189 8.79 0.00 -17.86
CA ASN A 189 9.01 -1.44 -17.75
C ASN A 189 7.72 -2.13 -17.32
N THR A 190 7.60 -3.42 -17.60
CA THR A 190 6.47 -4.27 -17.21
C THR A 190 6.83 -5.26 -16.09
N ALA A 191 8.01 -5.10 -15.52
CA ALA A 191 8.49 -5.92 -14.42
C ALA A 191 7.91 -5.51 -13.07
N GLN A 192 7.68 -4.20 -12.89
CA GLN A 192 7.13 -3.64 -11.66
C GLN A 192 5.61 -3.80 -11.65
N ARG A 193 5.13 -4.47 -10.62
CA ARG A 193 3.70 -4.69 -10.40
C ARG A 193 3.44 -5.08 -8.96
N MET A 194 2.32 -4.65 -8.44
CA MET A 194 1.84 -5.09 -7.14
C MET A 194 1.24 -6.50 -7.20
N HIS A 195 1.17 -7.13 -6.05
CA HIS A 195 0.64 -8.49 -5.89
C HIS A 195 -0.39 -8.51 -4.77
N PRO A 196 -1.48 -9.27 -4.93
CA PRO A 196 -2.39 -9.56 -3.82
C PRO A 196 -1.65 -10.18 -2.64
N LEU A 197 -2.05 -9.80 -1.43
CA LEU A 197 -1.38 -10.20 -0.18
C LEU A 197 -2.27 -11.14 0.66
N SER A 198 -3.26 -11.82 0.05
CA SER A 198 -4.09 -12.81 0.73
C SER A 198 -3.37 -14.13 0.92
N ARG A 199 -3.69 -14.79 2.01
CA ARG A 199 -3.25 -16.15 2.28
C ARG A 199 -4.42 -17.04 2.66
N PRO A 200 -4.50 -18.28 2.14
CA PRO A 200 -5.46 -19.24 2.62
C PRO A 200 -5.17 -19.56 4.09
N ALA A 201 -6.18 -19.47 4.93
CA ALA A 201 -6.14 -19.94 6.30
C ALA A 201 -6.84 -21.31 6.41
N GLN A 202 -6.61 -22.06 7.47
CA GLN A 202 -7.25 -23.35 7.73
C GLN A 202 -7.71 -23.40 9.18
N SER A 203 -9.00 -23.67 9.38
CA SER A 203 -9.57 -23.87 10.72
C SER A 203 -9.08 -25.16 11.36
N ARG A 204 -8.56 -25.10 12.59
CA ARG A 204 -8.15 -26.26 13.40
C ARG A 204 -8.34 -26.01 14.88
N CYS A 205 -8.56 -27.10 15.65
CA CYS A 205 -8.56 -27.03 17.10
C CYS A 205 -7.16 -27.26 17.67
N HIS A 206 -6.72 -26.40 18.61
CA HIS A 206 -5.45 -26.55 19.33
C HIS A 206 -5.63 -26.24 20.83
N GLY A 207 -5.22 -27.16 21.71
CA GLY A 207 -5.24 -26.93 23.17
C GLY A 207 -6.63 -26.73 23.79
N GLY A 208 -7.70 -27.26 23.16
CA GLY A 208 -9.08 -27.14 23.65
C GLY A 208 -9.81 -25.88 23.14
N VAL A 209 -9.13 -25.03 22.38
CA VAL A 209 -9.72 -23.93 21.63
C VAL A 209 -9.94 -24.41 20.21
N CYS A 210 -11.19 -24.49 19.78
CA CYS A 210 -11.51 -24.80 18.39
C CYS A 210 -11.38 -23.56 17.54
N LEU A 211 -10.56 -23.68 16.51
CA LEU A 211 -10.32 -22.67 15.51
C LEU A 211 -11.27 -22.94 14.37
N GLY A 212 -12.52 -22.46 14.49
CA GLY A 212 -13.38 -22.18 13.36
C GLY A 212 -12.93 -20.85 12.76
N GLY A 213 -13.25 -20.57 11.51
CA GLY A 213 -13.11 -19.23 10.97
C GLY A 213 -13.84 -18.23 11.87
N THR A 214 -13.33 -17.02 11.98
CA THR A 214 -14.06 -15.95 12.63
C THR A 214 -15.17 -15.44 11.70
N THR A 215 -16.29 -15.10 12.29
CA THR A 215 -17.46 -14.54 11.61
C THR A 215 -17.54 -13.02 11.80
N PRO A 216 -18.34 -12.30 11.01
CA PRO A 216 -18.62 -10.88 11.28
C PRO A 216 -19.06 -10.63 12.72
N GLY A 217 -19.94 -11.46 13.27
CA GLY A 217 -20.45 -11.34 14.65
C GLY A 217 -19.37 -11.49 15.71
N ASP A 218 -18.42 -12.41 15.51
CA ASP A 218 -17.27 -12.56 16.42
C ASP A 218 -16.43 -11.29 16.44
N LEU A 219 -16.15 -10.72 15.26
CA LEU A 219 -15.32 -9.52 15.15
C LEU A 219 -16.04 -8.25 15.64
N TRP A 220 -17.37 -8.19 15.56
CA TRP A 220 -18.11 -7.10 16.22
C TRP A 220 -17.91 -7.12 17.72
N SER A 221 -17.93 -8.30 18.33
CA SER A 221 -17.68 -8.45 19.77
C SER A 221 -16.21 -8.16 20.13
N VAL A 222 -15.27 -8.77 19.38
CA VAL A 222 -13.82 -8.63 19.64
C VAL A 222 -13.35 -7.19 19.54
N TYR A 223 -13.83 -6.45 18.53
CA TYR A 223 -13.46 -5.06 18.29
C TYR A 223 -14.43 -4.05 18.93
N GLU A 224 -15.30 -4.51 19.82
CA GLU A 224 -16.23 -3.68 20.59
C GLU A 224 -17.04 -2.71 19.69
N GLN A 225 -17.60 -3.25 18.60
CA GLN A 225 -18.32 -2.44 17.60
C GLN A 225 -19.75 -2.15 18.07
N PRO A 226 -20.13 -0.87 18.30
CA PRO A 226 -21.47 -0.55 18.78
C PRO A 226 -22.51 -0.76 17.68
N ALA A 227 -23.62 -1.42 18.03
CA ALA A 227 -24.71 -1.70 17.09
C ALA A 227 -25.41 -0.44 16.55
N ALA A 228 -25.32 0.68 17.28
CA ALA A 228 -25.94 1.95 16.87
C ALA A 228 -25.27 2.56 15.63
N PHE A 229 -24.01 2.23 15.38
CA PHE A 229 -23.23 2.75 14.26
C PHE A 229 -22.77 1.57 13.39
N SER A 230 -23.43 1.37 12.27
CA SER A 230 -23.29 0.20 11.39
C SER A 230 -22.73 0.53 10.01
N GLY A 231 -22.24 1.76 9.81
CA GLY A 231 -21.75 2.26 8.54
C GLY A 231 -22.83 2.87 7.64
N ARG A 232 -24.00 3.18 8.21
CA ARG A 232 -25.10 3.79 7.45
C ARG A 232 -24.65 5.07 6.76
N ASP A 233 -25.11 5.26 5.52
CA ASP A 233 -24.78 6.39 4.63
C ASP A 233 -23.30 6.47 4.23
N GLN A 234 -22.48 5.49 4.64
CA GLN A 234 -21.09 5.39 4.23
C GLN A 234 -20.92 4.44 3.04
N ARG A 235 -19.87 4.67 2.26
CA ARG A 235 -19.41 3.81 1.17
C ARG A 235 -17.97 3.44 1.43
N VAL A 236 -17.56 2.24 0.98
CA VAL A 236 -16.15 1.82 1.05
C VAL A 236 -15.66 1.54 -0.36
N ALA A 237 -14.47 2.04 -0.69
CA ALA A 237 -13.79 1.70 -1.92
C ALA A 237 -12.92 0.44 -1.73
N ILE A 238 -12.96 -0.46 -2.70
CA ILE A 238 -12.02 -1.57 -2.82
C ILE A 238 -11.16 -1.33 -4.05
N PHE A 239 -9.86 -1.21 -3.85
CA PHE A 239 -8.91 -1.08 -4.95
C PHE A 239 -8.50 -2.46 -5.43
N GLY A 240 -8.48 -2.65 -6.74
CA GLY A 240 -8.14 -3.93 -7.32
C GLY A 240 -7.77 -3.84 -8.80
N GLY A 241 -7.54 -5.00 -9.36
CA GLY A 241 -7.25 -5.14 -10.80
C GLY A 241 -7.69 -6.51 -11.29
N GLY A 242 -7.91 -6.62 -12.58
CA GLY A 242 -8.44 -7.82 -13.18
C GLY A 242 -9.96 -7.83 -13.29
N SER A 243 -10.54 -9.03 -13.32
CA SER A 243 -11.98 -9.21 -13.50
C SER A 243 -12.77 -9.08 -12.20
N THR A 244 -13.87 -8.34 -12.26
CA THR A 244 -14.86 -8.25 -11.18
C THR A 244 -15.96 -9.31 -11.29
N ALA A 245 -15.94 -10.12 -12.34
CA ALA A 245 -16.99 -11.10 -12.61
C ALA A 245 -17.20 -12.09 -11.45
N GLY A 246 -18.41 -12.10 -10.88
CA GLY A 246 -18.86 -12.99 -9.81
C GLY A 246 -18.57 -12.51 -8.39
N ILE A 247 -17.79 -11.43 -8.16
CA ILE A 247 -17.55 -10.86 -6.82
C ILE A 247 -18.88 -10.58 -6.12
N GLU A 248 -19.80 -9.88 -6.80
CA GLU A 248 -21.12 -9.59 -6.23
C GLU A 248 -21.91 -10.86 -5.88
N SER A 249 -21.82 -11.91 -6.70
CA SER A 249 -22.51 -13.19 -6.43
C SER A 249 -21.99 -13.87 -5.15
N ASP A 250 -20.67 -13.85 -4.94
CA ASP A 250 -20.07 -14.43 -3.73
C ASP A 250 -20.34 -13.57 -2.50
N LEU A 251 -20.35 -12.24 -2.65
CA LEU A 251 -20.76 -11.32 -1.60
C LEU A 251 -22.22 -11.59 -1.16
N ARG A 252 -23.16 -11.72 -2.11
CA ARG A 252 -24.57 -12.06 -1.79
C ARG A 252 -24.68 -13.36 -1.00
N GLN A 253 -23.95 -14.40 -1.41
CA GLN A 253 -23.96 -15.68 -0.69
C GLN A 253 -23.38 -15.55 0.73
N PHE A 254 -22.37 -14.73 0.92
CA PHE A 254 -21.81 -14.41 2.24
C PHE A 254 -22.82 -13.65 3.11
N GLU A 255 -23.42 -12.59 2.59
CA GLU A 255 -24.43 -11.79 3.27
C GLU A 255 -25.65 -12.62 3.68
N ASP A 256 -26.16 -13.45 2.78
CA ASP A 256 -27.28 -14.38 3.06
C ASP A 256 -26.93 -15.37 4.18
N HIS A 257 -25.71 -15.92 4.16
CA HIS A 257 -25.26 -16.90 5.15
C HIS A 257 -25.17 -16.32 6.56
N PHE A 258 -24.66 -15.09 6.69
CA PHE A 258 -24.52 -14.43 7.99
C PHE A 258 -25.72 -13.54 8.36
N GLY A 259 -26.75 -13.50 7.53
CA GLY A 259 -27.96 -12.69 7.76
C GLY A 259 -27.69 -11.19 7.71
N LEU A 260 -26.75 -10.76 6.88
CA LEU A 260 -26.38 -9.37 6.67
C LEU A 260 -27.25 -8.72 5.58
N PRO A 261 -27.47 -7.40 5.62
CA PRO A 261 -28.09 -6.68 4.51
C PRO A 261 -27.26 -6.81 3.22
N HIS A 262 -27.94 -6.77 2.07
CA HIS A 262 -27.26 -6.73 0.78
C HIS A 262 -26.70 -5.33 0.49
N VAL A 263 -25.37 -5.19 0.47
CA VAL A 263 -24.69 -3.93 0.18
C VAL A 263 -24.60 -3.73 -1.35
N PRO A 264 -25.10 -2.62 -1.92
CA PRO A 264 -24.96 -2.34 -3.35
C PRO A 264 -23.50 -2.29 -3.81
N VAL A 265 -23.20 -2.90 -4.96
CA VAL A 265 -21.85 -2.91 -5.54
C VAL A 265 -21.83 -2.05 -6.81
N GLN A 266 -20.82 -1.19 -6.96
CA GLN A 266 -20.57 -0.43 -8.18
C GLN A 266 -19.12 -0.66 -8.64
N VAL A 267 -18.95 -0.91 -9.94
CA VAL A 267 -17.62 -1.05 -10.53
C VAL A 267 -17.25 0.24 -11.23
N ARG A 268 -16.01 0.69 -11.02
CA ARG A 268 -15.43 1.90 -11.60
C ARG A 268 -14.08 1.57 -12.23
N HIS A 269 -13.94 1.87 -13.50
CA HIS A 269 -12.70 1.67 -14.24
C HIS A 269 -12.08 3.02 -14.64
N PRO A 270 -10.74 3.15 -14.57
CA PRO A 270 -10.04 4.31 -15.09
C PRO A 270 -10.30 4.51 -16.59
N ALA A 271 -10.44 5.76 -17.02
CA ALA A 271 -10.46 6.16 -18.44
C ALA A 271 -11.47 5.42 -19.35
N GLY A 272 -12.55 4.88 -18.78
CA GLY A 272 -13.56 4.15 -19.53
C GLY A 272 -13.09 2.76 -19.98
N GLU A 273 -12.10 2.19 -19.33
CA GLU A 273 -11.70 0.80 -19.49
C GLU A 273 -12.86 -0.13 -19.18
N VAL A 274 -12.79 -1.33 -19.71
CA VAL A 274 -13.78 -2.39 -19.46
C VAL A 274 -13.20 -3.43 -18.53
N ASP A 275 -14.08 -4.20 -17.89
CA ASP A 275 -13.69 -5.29 -16.99
C ASP A 275 -12.73 -6.26 -17.69
N SER A 276 -11.64 -6.56 -17.00
CA SER A 276 -10.61 -7.49 -17.47
C SER A 276 -11.14 -8.94 -17.45
N ARG A 277 -10.45 -9.84 -18.14
CA ARG A 277 -10.73 -11.28 -18.07
C ARG A 277 -9.84 -12.03 -17.09
N ASP A 278 -8.90 -11.35 -16.46
CA ASP A 278 -8.01 -11.96 -15.47
C ASP A 278 -8.74 -12.17 -14.14
N THR A 279 -9.00 -13.42 -13.80
CA THR A 279 -9.65 -13.82 -12.55
C THR A 279 -8.67 -14.28 -11.49
N SER A 280 -7.37 -14.06 -11.65
CA SER A 280 -6.35 -14.54 -10.71
C SER A 280 -6.50 -13.92 -9.31
N GLY A 281 -6.91 -12.65 -9.22
CA GLY A 281 -7.14 -11.93 -7.97
C GLY A 281 -8.49 -12.22 -7.28
N ARG A 282 -9.33 -13.14 -7.80
CA ARG A 282 -10.70 -13.34 -7.33
C ARG A 282 -10.82 -13.57 -5.82
N VAL A 283 -9.97 -14.39 -5.24
CA VAL A 283 -10.01 -14.70 -3.79
C VAL A 283 -9.76 -13.44 -2.97
N GLU A 284 -8.85 -12.59 -3.43
CA GLU A 284 -8.53 -11.31 -2.80
C GLU A 284 -9.74 -10.39 -2.77
N TRP A 285 -10.37 -10.19 -3.92
CA TRP A 285 -11.47 -9.26 -4.05
C TRP A 285 -12.75 -9.74 -3.35
N ASP A 286 -12.97 -11.06 -3.28
CA ASP A 286 -14.03 -11.67 -2.46
C ASP A 286 -13.76 -11.41 -0.97
N LEU A 287 -12.52 -11.59 -0.50
CA LEU A 287 -12.11 -11.30 0.87
C LEU A 287 -12.34 -9.82 1.23
N ASP A 288 -11.87 -8.90 0.38
CA ASP A 288 -11.95 -7.46 0.62
C ASP A 288 -13.40 -6.97 0.75
N THR A 289 -14.25 -7.37 -0.18
CA THR A 289 -15.66 -6.96 -0.18
C THR A 289 -16.41 -7.50 1.03
N GLN A 290 -16.18 -8.77 1.38
CA GLN A 290 -16.86 -9.45 2.48
C GLN A 290 -16.34 -9.01 3.85
N ALA A 291 -15.05 -8.74 3.99
CA ALA A 291 -14.49 -8.20 5.22
C ALA A 291 -14.99 -6.77 5.48
N SER A 292 -15.01 -5.90 4.46
CA SER A 292 -15.50 -4.54 4.60
C SER A 292 -16.99 -4.48 4.94
N SER A 293 -17.84 -5.21 4.19
CA SER A 293 -19.29 -5.26 4.46
C SER A 293 -19.60 -5.98 5.77
N GLY A 294 -18.86 -7.03 6.11
CA GLY A 294 -18.99 -7.72 7.39
C GLY A 294 -18.75 -6.81 8.60
N MET A 295 -17.82 -5.87 8.49
CA MET A 295 -17.57 -4.90 9.55
C MET A 295 -18.57 -3.73 9.55
N ALA A 296 -19.12 -3.35 8.42
CA ALA A 296 -20.08 -2.25 8.28
C ALA A 296 -21.31 -2.72 7.47
N PRO A 297 -22.24 -3.46 8.09
CA PRO A 297 -23.31 -4.14 7.36
C PRO A 297 -24.35 -3.22 6.72
N ASP A 298 -24.48 -1.97 7.18
CA ASP A 298 -25.44 -1.00 6.63
C ASP A 298 -24.77 0.00 5.66
N LEU A 299 -23.65 -0.37 5.02
CA LEU A 299 -23.04 0.46 3.99
C LEU A 299 -24.05 0.79 2.88
N SER A 300 -24.03 2.04 2.43
CA SER A 300 -24.80 2.47 1.27
C SER A 300 -24.20 2.00 -0.06
N GLY A 301 -22.98 1.48 -0.07
CA GLY A 301 -22.35 0.86 -1.22
C GLY A 301 -20.89 0.44 -1.02
N LEU A 302 -20.49 -0.52 -1.85
CA LEU A 302 -19.11 -0.89 -2.10
C LEU A 302 -18.75 -0.45 -3.53
N ASP A 303 -17.71 0.36 -3.67
CA ASP A 303 -17.20 0.81 -4.97
C ASP A 303 -15.90 0.08 -5.31
N LEU A 304 -15.94 -0.74 -6.35
CA LEU A 304 -14.79 -1.46 -6.85
C LEU A 304 -14.04 -0.58 -7.86
N TYR A 305 -12.93 0.02 -7.43
CA TYR A 305 -12.03 0.81 -8.29
C TYR A 305 -10.99 -0.14 -8.88
N PHE A 306 -11.18 -0.55 -10.12
CA PHE A 306 -10.43 -1.63 -10.74
C PHE A 306 -9.70 -1.19 -12.00
N GLY A 307 -8.38 -1.40 -12.00
CA GLY A 307 -7.56 -1.32 -13.20
C GLY A 307 -7.61 -2.61 -14.04
N GLU A 308 -6.99 -2.59 -15.21
CA GLU A 308 -6.89 -3.77 -16.07
C GLU A 308 -6.11 -4.91 -15.37
N ASP A 309 -5.10 -4.54 -14.59
CA ASP A 309 -4.27 -5.42 -13.75
C ASP A 309 -3.68 -4.64 -12.56
N LEU A 310 -2.64 -5.17 -11.92
CA LEU A 310 -1.92 -4.52 -10.81
C LEU A 310 -0.52 -3.99 -11.23
N THR A 311 -0.32 -3.62 -12.48
CA THR A 311 0.88 -2.89 -12.87
C THR A 311 0.90 -1.51 -12.24
N ASP A 312 2.09 -0.93 -12.04
CA ASP A 312 2.27 0.39 -11.42
C ASP A 312 1.38 1.47 -12.06
N VAL A 313 1.22 1.43 -13.38
CA VAL A 313 0.39 2.39 -14.11
C VAL A 313 -1.09 2.24 -13.74
N GLU A 314 -1.57 0.99 -13.70
CA GLU A 314 -2.97 0.71 -13.37
C GLU A 314 -3.28 1.06 -11.91
N VAL A 315 -2.39 0.70 -10.99
CA VAL A 315 -2.51 1.08 -9.57
C VAL A 315 -2.59 2.60 -9.42
N ALA A 316 -1.69 3.35 -10.05
CA ALA A 316 -1.72 4.82 -9.95
C ALA A 316 -2.98 5.43 -10.57
N LYS A 317 -3.52 4.85 -11.66
CA LYS A 317 -4.81 5.27 -12.23
C LYS A 317 -5.98 5.00 -11.29
N VAL A 318 -5.99 3.85 -10.61
CA VAL A 318 -7.01 3.49 -9.60
C VAL A 318 -6.99 4.48 -8.44
N PHE A 319 -5.82 4.77 -7.88
CA PHE A 319 -5.67 5.76 -6.81
C PHE A 319 -6.11 7.17 -7.26
N SER A 320 -5.75 7.58 -8.49
CA SER A 320 -6.20 8.86 -9.05
C SER A 320 -7.71 8.91 -9.22
N LEU A 321 -8.33 7.84 -9.72
CA LEU A 321 -9.77 7.77 -9.92
C LEU A 321 -10.53 7.91 -8.60
N PHE A 322 -10.09 7.24 -7.54
CA PHE A 322 -10.66 7.37 -6.20
C PHE A 322 -10.50 8.80 -5.65
N THR A 323 -9.31 9.37 -5.79
CA THR A 323 -9.02 10.72 -5.32
C THR A 323 -9.88 11.75 -6.04
N ASP A 324 -10.05 11.61 -7.35
CA ASP A 324 -10.82 12.52 -8.19
C ASP A 324 -12.35 12.35 -8.07
N ASP A 325 -12.84 11.29 -7.43
CA ASP A 325 -14.27 11.06 -7.23
C ASP A 325 -14.79 11.87 -6.02
N GLU A 326 -15.21 13.10 -6.28
CA GLU A 326 -15.68 14.05 -5.26
C GLU A 326 -16.88 13.54 -4.45
N ASN A 327 -17.73 12.71 -5.06
CA ASN A 327 -18.92 12.13 -4.44
C ASN A 327 -18.76 10.64 -4.13
N GLY A 328 -17.55 10.13 -4.25
CA GLY A 328 -17.21 8.74 -3.97
C GLY A 328 -16.99 8.43 -2.49
N PRO A 329 -16.56 7.22 -2.19
CA PRO A 329 -16.20 6.80 -0.83
C PRO A 329 -15.11 7.70 -0.21
N ARG A 330 -15.17 7.88 1.11
CA ARG A 330 -14.13 8.59 1.86
C ARG A 330 -13.05 7.66 2.41
N GLN A 331 -13.30 6.37 2.45
CA GLN A 331 -12.37 5.33 2.87
C GLN A 331 -12.19 4.26 1.80
N ALA A 332 -10.97 3.76 1.67
CA ALA A 332 -10.60 2.72 0.73
C ALA A 332 -9.75 1.63 1.38
N SER A 333 -9.82 0.39 0.85
CA SER A 333 -8.89 -0.69 1.15
C SER A 333 -8.05 -1.03 -0.08
N ALA A 334 -6.74 -1.22 0.12
CA ALA A 334 -5.78 -1.68 -0.86
C ALA A 334 -5.06 -2.92 -0.31
N SER A 335 -5.52 -4.11 -0.71
CA SER A 335 -5.02 -5.40 -0.23
C SER A 335 -3.97 -6.00 -1.16
N PHE A 336 -3.09 -5.16 -1.66
CA PHE A 336 -1.98 -5.55 -2.51
C PHE A 336 -0.75 -4.72 -2.17
N GLY A 337 0.41 -5.20 -2.59
CA GLY A 337 1.64 -4.45 -2.38
C GLY A 337 2.81 -4.96 -3.17
N GLU A 338 3.84 -4.16 -3.17
CA GLU A 338 5.18 -4.50 -3.60
C GLU A 338 6.21 -3.88 -2.64
N CYS A 339 7.48 -4.20 -2.82
CA CYS A 339 8.51 -3.67 -1.97
C CYS A 339 8.70 -2.15 -2.17
N GLU A 340 8.96 -1.40 -1.09
CA GLU A 340 9.36 0.02 -1.16
C GLU A 340 10.62 0.26 -2.00
N ALA A 341 11.39 -0.80 -2.29
CA ALA A 341 12.55 -0.77 -3.18
C ALA A 341 12.20 -1.41 -4.51
N MET A 342 12.75 -0.87 -5.60
CA MET A 342 12.62 -1.46 -6.94
C MET A 342 13.15 -2.90 -6.95
N PRO A 343 12.48 -3.84 -7.65
CA PRO A 343 12.98 -5.18 -7.82
C PRO A 343 14.36 -5.17 -8.52
N VAL A 344 15.29 -5.93 -7.97
CA VAL A 344 16.65 -6.06 -8.51
C VAL A 344 16.76 -7.35 -9.32
N ILE A 345 17.17 -7.26 -10.56
CA ILE A 345 17.47 -8.44 -11.38
C ILE A 345 18.75 -9.09 -10.88
N SER A 346 18.66 -10.32 -10.40
CA SER A 346 19.78 -11.06 -9.80
C SER A 346 19.93 -12.46 -10.36
N PRO A 347 21.13 -12.87 -10.78
CA PRO A 347 21.40 -14.25 -11.15
C PRO A 347 21.45 -15.20 -9.96
N ILE A 348 21.59 -14.67 -8.74
CA ILE A 348 21.72 -15.46 -7.50
C ILE A 348 20.46 -15.33 -6.65
N ALA A 349 19.38 -15.94 -7.11
CA ALA A 349 18.08 -15.92 -6.41
C ALA A 349 18.12 -16.40 -4.94
N ARG A 350 19.22 -16.97 -4.48
CA ARG A 350 19.37 -17.52 -3.13
C ARG A 350 20.09 -16.58 -2.15
N LEU A 351 20.69 -15.50 -2.63
CA LEU A 351 21.42 -14.54 -1.81
C LEU A 351 21.13 -13.11 -2.28
N PRO A 352 19.89 -12.61 -2.08
CA PRO A 352 19.49 -11.27 -2.54
C PRO A 352 20.38 -10.16 -1.98
N LEU A 353 20.95 -10.34 -0.79
CA LEU A 353 21.83 -9.38 -0.15
C LEU A 353 23.14 -9.08 -0.91
N LEU A 354 23.65 -10.05 -1.65
CA LEU A 354 24.90 -9.86 -2.42
C LEU A 354 24.66 -9.13 -3.74
N ASP A 355 23.40 -8.97 -4.10
CA ASP A 355 22.97 -8.38 -5.37
C ASP A 355 22.16 -7.10 -5.22
N LEU A 356 21.94 -6.65 -4.01
CA LEU A 356 21.54 -5.29 -3.72
C LEU A 356 22.66 -4.35 -4.22
N GLY A 357 22.90 -4.38 -5.52
CA GLY A 357 23.80 -3.46 -6.19
C GLY A 357 23.40 -2.03 -5.88
N PRO A 358 24.18 -1.03 -6.32
CA PRO A 358 24.11 0.37 -5.89
C PRO A 358 22.80 1.09 -6.28
N SER A 359 21.71 0.43 -6.14
CA SER A 359 20.42 0.89 -6.53
C SER A 359 19.66 1.58 -5.41
N PHE A 360 20.17 2.15 -4.41
CA PHE A 360 19.56 2.95 -3.35
C PHE A 360 19.99 4.40 -3.47
N PRO A 361 19.21 5.34 -3.33
CA PRO A 361 17.85 5.65 -2.97
C PRO A 361 16.97 6.03 -4.18
N VAL A 362 15.67 6.36 -3.98
CA VAL A 362 14.75 6.81 -5.04
C VAL A 362 15.40 7.88 -5.93
N GLN A 363 16.13 8.82 -5.34
CA GLN A 363 16.89 9.82 -6.07
C GLN A 363 18.12 9.27 -6.82
N GLN A 364 18.51 8.03 -6.51
CA GLN A 364 19.59 7.28 -7.16
C GLN A 364 19.05 5.98 -7.81
N GLY A 365 17.73 5.83 -7.88
CA GLY A 365 17.08 4.71 -8.54
C GLY A 365 16.88 3.48 -7.67
N LEU A 366 16.59 3.68 -6.36
CA LEU A 366 16.38 2.57 -5.45
C LEU A 366 15.06 2.41 -4.82
N GLY A 367 14.42 3.49 -4.48
CA GLY A 367 13.06 3.46 -4.04
C GLY A 367 12.16 3.14 -5.22
N ASN A 368 10.99 2.65 -4.95
CA ASN A 368 9.98 2.42 -5.96
C ASN A 368 9.55 3.76 -6.56
N ASN A 369 9.63 3.89 -7.87
CA ASN A 369 9.19 5.11 -8.57
C ASN A 369 7.69 5.37 -8.42
N LEU A 370 6.88 4.33 -8.24
CA LEU A 370 5.46 4.45 -7.98
C LEU A 370 5.19 5.23 -6.69
N ASP A 371 6.01 5.08 -5.65
CA ASP A 371 5.86 5.75 -4.36
C ASP A 371 5.85 7.28 -4.47
N LEU A 372 6.63 7.84 -5.39
CA LEU A 372 6.63 9.29 -5.64
C LEU A 372 5.29 9.76 -6.19
N THR A 373 4.74 8.99 -7.13
CA THR A 373 3.45 9.27 -7.76
C THR A 373 2.31 9.09 -6.75
N LEU A 374 2.26 7.94 -6.05
CA LEU A 374 1.22 7.67 -5.06
C LEU A 374 1.28 8.64 -3.86
N THR A 375 2.46 9.07 -3.43
CA THR A 375 2.60 10.08 -2.38
C THR A 375 1.94 11.41 -2.78
N ALA A 376 2.05 11.82 -4.03
CA ALA A 376 1.39 13.03 -4.51
C ALA A 376 -0.15 12.84 -4.57
N ILE A 377 -0.62 11.72 -5.09
CA ILE A 377 -2.05 11.39 -5.21
C ILE A 377 -2.69 11.27 -3.81
N THR A 378 -2.08 10.50 -2.91
CA THR A 378 -2.64 10.27 -1.56
C THR A 378 -2.58 11.51 -0.68
N ARG A 379 -1.59 12.41 -0.88
CA ARG A 379 -1.59 13.72 -0.20
C ARG A 379 -2.80 14.57 -0.61
N GLN A 380 -3.19 14.55 -1.88
CA GLN A 380 -4.43 15.18 -2.33
C GLN A 380 -5.63 14.53 -1.65
N ALA A 381 -5.72 13.20 -1.65
CA ALA A 381 -6.81 12.46 -0.99
C ALA A 381 -6.98 12.86 0.48
N VAL A 382 -5.85 13.01 1.21
CA VAL A 382 -5.87 13.44 2.63
C VAL A 382 -6.37 14.88 2.79
N LEU A 383 -5.96 15.81 1.91
CA LEU A 383 -6.48 17.17 1.89
C LEU A 383 -7.98 17.25 1.50
N GLU A 384 -8.51 16.19 0.90
CA GLU A 384 -9.93 16.01 0.61
C GLU A 384 -10.68 15.20 1.69
N GLY A 385 -10.02 14.93 2.83
CA GLY A 385 -10.60 14.20 3.95
C GLY A 385 -10.78 12.69 3.70
N LYS A 386 -10.02 12.10 2.77
CA LYS A 386 -10.10 10.69 2.43
C LYS A 386 -9.00 9.87 3.12
N THR A 387 -9.28 8.60 3.39
CA THR A 387 -8.36 7.63 3.99
C THR A 387 -8.19 6.42 3.07
N VAL A 388 -6.96 6.00 2.84
CA VAL A 388 -6.64 4.69 2.25
C VAL A 388 -6.00 3.84 3.33
N PHE A 389 -6.57 2.67 3.59
CA PHE A 389 -5.98 1.59 4.37
C PHE A 389 -5.26 0.64 3.42
N ALA A 390 -4.07 0.19 3.79
CA ALA A 390 -3.32 -0.74 2.95
C ALA A 390 -2.65 -1.83 3.78
N SER A 391 -2.68 -3.03 3.24
CA SER A 391 -2.01 -4.20 3.80
C SER A 391 -0.51 -3.98 3.95
N SER A 392 0.04 -4.20 5.14
CA SER A 392 1.46 -3.98 5.40
C SER A 392 2.38 -5.06 4.83
N GLY A 393 1.83 -6.17 4.33
CA GLY A 393 2.55 -7.26 3.71
C GLY A 393 2.50 -8.57 4.48
N ASP A 394 2.87 -9.67 3.81
CA ASP A 394 2.76 -11.04 4.30
C ASP A 394 4.10 -11.78 4.33
N THR A 395 5.20 -11.05 4.40
CA THR A 395 6.56 -11.60 4.37
C THR A 395 7.38 -11.24 5.60
N GLY A 396 6.73 -10.77 6.65
CA GLY A 396 7.37 -10.32 7.88
C GLY A 396 8.07 -8.98 7.71
N SER A 397 9.13 -8.75 8.47
CA SER A 397 9.87 -7.49 8.55
C SER A 397 10.65 -7.09 7.30
N SER A 398 10.46 -7.78 6.19
CA SER A 398 11.10 -7.45 4.93
C SER A 398 10.28 -7.91 3.74
N CYS A 399 10.60 -7.39 2.57
CA CYS A 399 9.98 -7.81 1.32
C CYS A 399 11.04 -8.26 0.31
N PRO A 400 10.71 -9.15 -0.63
CA PRO A 400 11.65 -9.63 -1.64
C PRO A 400 11.93 -8.53 -2.67
N VAL A 401 13.18 -8.11 -2.78
CA VAL A 401 13.68 -7.14 -3.78
C VAL A 401 14.35 -7.80 -4.98
N VAL A 402 14.30 -9.11 -5.07
CA VAL A 402 14.92 -9.88 -6.14
C VAL A 402 13.91 -10.31 -7.19
N SER A 403 14.44 -10.51 -8.37
CA SER A 403 13.74 -10.66 -9.64
C SER A 403 12.49 -11.53 -9.62
N LEU A 404 11.63 -11.23 -10.56
CA LEU A 404 10.25 -11.60 -10.75
C LEU A 404 9.81 -13.02 -10.40
N PRO A 405 10.51 -14.11 -10.71
CA PRO A 405 10.05 -15.44 -10.32
C PRO A 405 10.06 -15.72 -8.81
N VAL A 406 10.66 -14.83 -8.03
CA VAL A 406 10.80 -14.96 -6.57
C VAL A 406 10.00 -13.90 -5.84
N VAL A 407 9.65 -12.80 -6.50
CA VAL A 407 8.79 -11.75 -5.97
C VAL A 407 7.39 -12.32 -5.73
N GLY A 408 6.89 -12.26 -4.52
CA GLY A 408 5.61 -12.87 -4.11
C GLY A 408 5.70 -14.33 -3.63
N ALA A 409 6.80 -15.04 -3.89
CA ALA A 409 7.03 -16.36 -3.29
C ALA A 409 7.52 -16.29 -1.82
N GLY A 410 7.50 -15.16 -1.28
CA GLY A 410 7.92 -14.52 -0.08
C GLY A 410 8.01 -15.24 1.23
N ASN A 411 8.78 -16.28 1.39
CA ASN A 411 8.96 -16.97 2.67
C ASN A 411 10.36 -17.54 2.86
N GLY A 412 11.31 -16.99 2.16
CA GLY A 412 12.69 -17.37 2.41
C GLY A 412 13.20 -16.73 3.71
N VAL A 413 13.98 -17.49 4.47
CA VAL A 413 14.78 -17.01 5.61
C VAL A 413 15.57 -15.72 5.28
N LEU A 414 15.81 -15.48 4.02
CA LEU A 414 16.54 -14.32 3.48
C LEU A 414 15.72 -13.01 3.56
N ASN A 415 14.38 -13.08 3.57
CA ASN A 415 13.52 -11.91 3.73
C ASN A 415 13.61 -11.31 5.13
N GLN A 416 14.19 -12.00 6.08
CA GLN A 416 14.38 -11.54 7.47
C GLN A 416 15.71 -10.82 7.70
N VAL A 417 16.51 -10.61 6.68
CA VAL A 417 17.87 -10.05 6.81
C VAL A 417 17.94 -8.59 6.41
N VAL A 418 17.08 -8.14 5.49
CA VAL A 418 17.00 -6.74 5.07
C VAL A 418 15.63 -6.20 5.50
N ALA A 419 15.65 -5.20 6.38
CA ALA A 419 14.44 -4.52 6.80
C ALA A 419 13.93 -3.65 5.66
N LEU A 420 12.81 -4.04 5.09
CA LEU A 420 12.10 -3.31 4.02
C LEU A 420 10.60 -3.45 4.23
N THR A 421 9.87 -2.39 3.97
CA THR A 421 8.42 -2.35 4.07
C THR A 421 7.76 -2.48 2.71
N ASN A 422 6.45 -2.71 2.69
CA ASN A 422 5.67 -2.80 1.47
C ASN A 422 4.97 -1.46 1.17
N SER A 423 5.00 -1.05 -0.09
CA SER A 423 4.15 -0.02 -0.67
C SER A 423 2.80 -0.65 -1.07
N PRO A 424 1.65 0.04 -0.91
CA PRO A 424 1.52 1.44 -0.51
C PRO A 424 1.42 1.69 1.00
N ALA A 425 1.47 0.66 1.86
CA ALA A 425 1.38 0.82 3.32
C ALA A 425 2.50 1.68 3.92
N SER A 426 3.67 1.71 3.28
CA SER A 426 4.81 2.54 3.68
C SER A 426 4.62 4.03 3.41
N LEU A 427 3.65 4.44 2.59
CA LEU A 427 3.46 5.83 2.20
C LEU A 427 2.99 6.71 3.36
N PRO A 428 3.41 7.99 3.41
CA PRO A 428 3.10 8.87 4.54
C PRO A 428 1.62 9.27 4.62
N TYR A 429 0.85 9.08 3.55
CA TYR A 429 -0.56 9.44 3.45
C TYR A 429 -1.47 8.22 3.23
N VAL A 430 -1.02 7.07 3.73
CA VAL A 430 -1.74 5.79 3.75
C VAL A 430 -1.66 5.21 5.15
N VAL A 431 -2.72 4.57 5.62
CA VAL A 431 -2.72 3.82 6.87
C VAL A 431 -2.19 2.42 6.60
N GLY A 432 -1.03 2.10 7.12
CA GLY A 432 -0.46 0.75 7.06
C GLY A 432 -1.14 -0.16 8.09
N VAL A 433 -1.76 -1.24 7.64
CA VAL A 433 -2.49 -2.17 8.49
C VAL A 433 -1.73 -3.48 8.62
N GLY A 434 -1.27 -3.78 9.82
CA GLY A 434 -0.59 -5.01 10.19
C GLY A 434 -1.55 -6.15 10.52
N GLY A 435 -0.97 -7.30 10.86
CA GLY A 435 -1.72 -8.50 11.10
C GLY A 435 -1.60 -9.07 12.50
N THR A 436 -2.69 -9.65 12.99
CA THR A 436 -2.72 -10.43 14.22
C THR A 436 -3.26 -11.83 14.01
N VAL A 437 -2.91 -12.74 14.91
CA VAL A 437 -3.57 -14.04 15.06
C VAL A 437 -4.53 -13.94 16.24
N LEU A 438 -5.81 -14.07 15.95
CA LEU A 438 -6.89 -13.93 16.91
C LEU A 438 -7.54 -15.29 17.18
N TYR A 439 -7.77 -15.60 18.46
CA TYR A 439 -8.58 -16.74 18.91
C TYR A 439 -9.76 -16.23 19.73
N THR A 440 -10.94 -16.73 19.44
CA THR A 440 -12.17 -16.47 20.21
C THR A 440 -12.48 -17.63 21.15
N ASP A 441 -13.31 -17.39 22.16
CA ASP A 441 -13.71 -18.37 23.19
C ASP A 441 -14.95 -19.20 22.79
N GLY A 442 -15.39 -19.14 21.56
CA GLY A 442 -16.62 -19.76 21.08
C GLY A 442 -17.90 -19.00 21.43
N HIS A 443 -17.78 -17.88 22.16
CA HIS A 443 -18.86 -16.92 22.44
C HIS A 443 -18.59 -15.56 21.75
N GLY A 444 -17.61 -15.52 20.86
CA GLY A 444 -17.21 -14.31 20.15
C GLY A 444 -16.31 -13.36 20.95
N HIS A 445 -15.89 -13.70 22.19
CA HIS A 445 -14.96 -12.86 22.92
C HIS A 445 -13.51 -13.18 22.55
N ARG A 446 -12.65 -12.17 22.65
CA ARG A 446 -11.20 -12.33 22.47
C ARG A 446 -10.64 -13.25 23.57
N ALA A 447 -10.31 -14.50 23.23
CA ALA A 447 -9.62 -15.41 24.12
C ALA A 447 -8.11 -15.14 24.14
N ARG A 448 -7.55 -14.84 22.98
CA ARG A 448 -6.12 -14.51 22.81
C ARG A 448 -5.88 -13.80 21.49
N GLU A 449 -4.93 -12.87 21.50
CA GLU A 449 -4.46 -12.22 20.28
C GLU A 449 -2.97 -11.96 20.39
N TYR A 450 -2.21 -12.22 19.30
CA TYR A 450 -0.77 -11.96 19.22
C TYR A 450 -0.39 -11.52 17.80
N GLY A 451 0.75 -10.83 17.66
CA GLY A 451 1.22 -10.35 16.36
C GLY A 451 1.45 -11.49 15.37
N TRP A 452 0.96 -11.33 14.15
CA TRP A 452 1.13 -12.35 13.12
C TRP A 452 2.59 -12.39 12.63
N PRO A 453 3.27 -13.56 12.69
CA PRO A 453 4.70 -13.65 12.36
C PRO A 453 5.05 -13.32 10.91
N TYR A 454 4.08 -13.36 10.03
CA TYR A 454 4.25 -13.00 8.62
C TYR A 454 3.77 -11.58 8.31
N GLY A 455 3.17 -10.89 9.28
CA GLY A 455 2.72 -9.51 9.13
C GLY A 455 3.86 -8.58 8.76
N GLY A 456 3.70 -7.83 7.68
CA GLY A 456 4.66 -6.84 7.24
C GLY A 456 4.79 -5.72 8.27
N GLY A 457 6.01 -5.26 8.48
CA GLY A 457 6.25 -4.16 9.41
C GLY A 457 7.73 -3.91 9.64
N GLY A 458 8.04 -2.70 10.00
CA GLY A 458 9.39 -2.23 10.18
C GLY A 458 9.51 -0.74 9.94
N SER A 459 10.72 -0.24 9.86
CA SER A 459 11.00 1.12 9.43
C SER A 459 11.21 1.15 7.93
N THR A 460 10.59 2.09 7.23
CA THR A 460 10.96 2.36 5.84
C THR A 460 12.43 2.76 5.79
N GLN A 461 13.06 2.63 4.63
CA GLN A 461 14.46 3.02 4.45
C GLN A 461 14.57 4.39 3.78
N PHE A 462 13.51 4.86 3.13
CA PHE A 462 13.54 6.00 2.23
C PHE A 462 12.57 7.12 2.60
N ILE A 463 11.54 6.83 3.39
CA ILE A 463 10.43 7.74 3.67
C ILE A 463 10.58 8.28 5.09
N PRO A 464 10.83 9.59 5.28
CA PRO A 464 10.87 10.21 6.60
C PRO A 464 9.53 10.06 7.35
N ALA A 465 9.62 9.96 8.68
CA ALA A 465 8.45 9.93 9.53
C ALA A 465 7.59 11.19 9.34
N PRO A 466 6.31 11.04 8.98
CA PRO A 466 5.39 12.17 8.88
C PRO A 466 5.16 12.84 10.22
N SER A 467 4.59 14.05 10.20
CA SER A 467 4.37 14.87 11.40
C SER A 467 3.62 14.13 12.50
N TYR A 468 2.57 13.41 12.14
CA TYR A 468 1.75 12.66 13.09
C TYR A 468 2.50 11.52 13.81
N GLN A 469 3.55 10.94 13.19
CA GLN A 469 4.37 9.89 13.82
C GLN A 469 5.47 10.42 14.74
N ARG A 470 5.83 11.69 14.60
CA ARG A 470 6.95 12.26 15.37
C ARG A 470 6.64 12.28 16.86
N GLY A 471 7.55 11.76 17.67
CA GLY A 471 7.39 11.69 19.11
C GLY A 471 6.64 10.43 19.58
N THR A 472 6.24 9.53 18.69
CA THR A 472 5.64 8.24 19.08
C THR A 472 6.67 7.40 19.83
N PRO A 473 6.38 6.98 21.09
CA PRO A 473 7.24 6.06 21.80
C PRO A 473 7.37 4.75 21.01
N GLY A 474 8.59 4.23 20.85
CA GLY A 474 8.85 3.03 20.05
C GLY A 474 9.36 3.31 18.63
N LEU A 475 9.06 4.47 18.05
CA LEU A 475 9.63 4.89 16.77
C LEU A 475 11.07 5.37 16.97
N THR A 476 12.05 4.54 16.64
CA THR A 476 13.46 4.77 16.99
C THR A 476 14.43 4.60 15.83
N LEU A 477 13.97 4.16 14.67
CA LEU A 477 14.84 3.84 13.55
C LEU A 477 14.95 5.02 12.57
N HIS A 478 16.20 5.30 12.18
CA HIS A 478 16.54 6.39 11.28
C HIS A 478 16.59 5.92 9.83
N CYS A 479 16.39 6.86 8.92
CA CYS A 479 16.43 6.60 7.49
C CYS A 479 17.85 6.24 7.03
N LEU A 480 17.94 5.30 6.11
CA LEU A 480 19.20 4.96 5.46
C LEU A 480 19.72 6.13 4.62
N THR A 481 18.80 6.88 4.03
CA THR A 481 19.11 8.03 3.15
C THR A 481 19.46 9.31 3.91
N ASP A 482 18.99 9.44 5.15
CA ASP A 482 19.29 10.56 6.04
C ASP A 482 19.30 10.10 7.51
N PRO A 483 20.47 9.73 8.05
CA PRO A 483 20.57 9.27 9.44
C PRO A 483 20.21 10.32 10.51
N ALA A 484 19.97 11.58 10.14
CA ALA A 484 19.48 12.59 11.06
C ALA A 484 17.96 12.55 11.25
N GLN A 485 17.22 11.87 10.36
CA GLN A 485 15.77 11.78 10.39
C GLN A 485 15.31 10.39 10.79
N LEU A 486 14.27 10.32 11.64
CA LEU A 486 13.50 9.08 11.84
C LEU A 486 12.76 8.74 10.56
N CYS A 487 12.75 7.48 10.20
CA CYS A 487 11.92 6.98 9.11
C CYS A 487 10.53 6.57 9.58
N ARG A 488 9.59 6.58 8.62
CA ARG A 488 8.23 6.12 8.86
C ARG A 488 8.24 4.68 9.37
N GLY A 489 7.53 4.45 10.47
CA GLY A 489 7.26 3.13 11.03
C GLY A 489 5.96 2.56 10.46
N VAL A 490 5.95 1.27 10.18
CA VAL A 490 4.82 0.48 9.69
C VAL A 490 4.72 -0.78 10.56
N PRO A 491 3.51 -1.25 10.90
CA PRO A 491 2.20 -0.69 10.61
C PRO A 491 1.81 0.45 11.56
N ASP A 492 0.71 1.15 11.23
CA ASP A 492 0.10 2.13 12.13
C ASP A 492 -0.81 1.45 13.15
N VAL A 493 -1.60 0.49 12.68
CA VAL A 493 -2.57 -0.31 13.43
C VAL A 493 -2.61 -1.73 12.89
N SER A 494 -3.35 -2.63 13.54
CA SER A 494 -3.53 -4.02 13.10
C SER A 494 -4.98 -4.49 13.23
N ALA A 495 -5.28 -5.59 12.54
CA ALA A 495 -6.47 -6.40 12.75
C ALA A 495 -6.15 -7.87 12.46
N GLN A 496 -7.12 -8.76 12.60
CA GLN A 496 -6.95 -10.17 12.30
C GLN A 496 -6.41 -10.40 10.89
N SER A 497 -5.37 -11.22 10.79
CA SER A 497 -4.83 -11.75 9.54
C SER A 497 -4.97 -13.26 9.43
N GLY A 498 -5.40 -13.91 10.51
CA GLY A 498 -5.42 -15.36 10.58
C GLY A 498 -4.04 -15.99 10.76
N ASP A 499 -4.01 -17.31 10.89
CA ASP A 499 -2.79 -18.10 10.90
C ASP A 499 -2.81 -19.06 9.71
N ILE A 500 -1.68 -19.24 9.04
CA ILE A 500 -1.51 -20.28 7.99
C ILE A 500 -1.74 -21.70 8.51
N VAL A 501 -1.80 -21.89 9.81
CA VAL A 501 -2.01 -23.19 10.48
C VAL A 501 -3.45 -23.37 10.99
N GLY A 502 -4.24 -22.30 11.07
CA GLY A 502 -5.64 -22.39 11.47
C GLY A 502 -6.12 -21.20 12.25
N ASN A 503 -6.63 -20.23 11.63
CA ASN A 503 -7.64 -19.27 12.06
C ASN A 503 -7.77 -18.17 11.01
N GLY A 504 -8.77 -18.24 10.17
CA GLY A 504 -9.08 -17.24 9.17
C GLY A 504 -10.43 -16.59 9.43
N TYR A 505 -10.84 -15.78 8.51
CA TYR A 505 -12.15 -15.20 8.43
C TYR A 505 -12.97 -15.99 7.42
N ASP A 506 -14.18 -16.39 7.78
CA ASP A 506 -15.07 -17.13 6.91
C ASP A 506 -15.48 -16.28 5.70
N ILE A 507 -15.19 -16.75 4.51
CA ILE A 507 -15.54 -16.10 3.25
C ILE A 507 -16.23 -17.06 2.28
N VAL A 508 -16.86 -16.49 1.27
CA VAL A 508 -17.32 -17.20 0.08
C VAL A 508 -16.47 -16.78 -1.10
N THR A 509 -15.85 -17.73 -1.77
CA THR A 509 -15.11 -17.49 -3.01
C THR A 509 -15.44 -18.56 -4.04
N ARG A 510 -15.72 -18.13 -5.28
CA ARG A 510 -16.12 -19.02 -6.37
C ARG A 510 -17.29 -19.94 -5.99
N GLY A 511 -18.26 -19.39 -5.25
CA GLY A 511 -19.45 -20.08 -4.76
C GLY A 511 -19.18 -21.12 -3.67
N ARG A 512 -18.06 -21.06 -2.96
CA ARG A 512 -17.68 -22.01 -1.90
C ARG A 512 -17.18 -21.27 -0.67
N PHE A 513 -17.49 -21.82 0.50
CA PHE A 513 -16.93 -21.35 1.76
C PHE A 513 -15.45 -21.70 1.84
N ALA A 514 -14.66 -20.75 2.34
CA ALA A 514 -13.23 -20.86 2.56
C ALA A 514 -12.83 -19.95 3.73
N ASP A 515 -11.63 -20.12 4.24
CA ASP A 515 -11.06 -19.24 5.25
C ASP A 515 -10.05 -18.30 4.57
N GLY A 516 -10.27 -16.99 4.67
CA GLY A 516 -9.38 -15.95 4.18
C GLY A 516 -8.46 -15.42 5.28
N GLY A 517 -7.28 -14.96 4.90
CA GLY A 517 -6.27 -14.39 5.81
C GLY A 517 -5.26 -13.53 5.08
N GLY A 518 -4.17 -13.20 5.78
CA GLY A 518 -3.18 -12.24 5.32
C GLY A 518 -3.45 -10.84 5.86
N THR A 519 -2.53 -9.91 5.70
CA THR A 519 -2.81 -8.50 5.97
C THR A 519 -3.86 -7.92 5.02
N SER A 520 -4.15 -8.66 3.93
CA SER A 520 -5.30 -8.44 3.05
C SER A 520 -6.66 -8.58 3.74
N LEU A 521 -6.76 -9.35 4.81
CA LEU A 521 -7.95 -9.37 5.67
C LEU A 521 -7.98 -8.14 6.57
N SER A 522 -6.84 -7.77 7.16
CA SER A 522 -6.77 -6.69 8.14
C SER A 522 -7.14 -5.32 7.57
N SER A 523 -6.72 -5.03 6.34
CA SER A 523 -6.96 -3.76 5.68
C SER A 523 -8.45 -3.47 5.44
N PRO A 524 -9.23 -4.36 4.79
CA PRO A 524 -10.66 -4.15 4.60
C PRO A 524 -11.48 -4.21 5.89
N LEU A 525 -11.03 -4.98 6.90
CA LEU A 525 -11.65 -4.90 8.24
C LEU A 525 -11.55 -3.48 8.79
N TRP A 526 -10.37 -2.83 8.69
CA TRP A 526 -10.21 -1.45 9.13
C TRP A 526 -11.02 -0.46 8.28
N ALA A 527 -11.09 -0.64 6.97
CA ALA A 527 -11.90 0.21 6.11
C ALA A 527 -13.40 0.17 6.49
N GLY A 528 -13.92 -1.03 6.79
CA GLY A 528 -15.29 -1.21 7.29
C GLY A 528 -15.49 -0.61 8.69
N MET A 529 -14.57 -0.85 9.63
CA MET A 529 -14.64 -0.26 10.97
C MET A 529 -14.54 1.27 10.93
N TRP A 530 -13.71 1.82 10.04
CA TRP A 530 -13.62 3.26 9.83
C TRP A 530 -14.92 3.85 9.26
N ALA A 531 -15.61 3.12 8.38
CA ALA A 531 -16.93 3.52 7.92
C ALA A 531 -17.96 3.59 9.06
N ARG A 532 -17.87 2.71 10.09
CA ARG A 532 -18.70 2.85 11.30
C ARG A 532 -18.36 4.11 12.08
N ILE A 533 -17.06 4.41 12.26
CA ILE A 533 -16.59 5.63 12.93
C ILE A 533 -17.09 6.87 12.16
N GLN A 534 -16.95 6.88 10.85
CA GLN A 534 -17.47 7.94 10.00
C GLN A 534 -18.99 8.13 10.14
N SER A 535 -19.76 7.02 10.23
CA SER A 535 -21.21 7.07 10.39
C SER A 535 -21.67 7.59 11.75
N ALA A 536 -20.78 7.68 12.72
CA ALA A 536 -21.04 8.26 14.03
C ALA A 536 -20.80 9.78 14.05
N SER A 537 -20.04 10.30 13.10
CA SER A 537 -19.64 11.71 13.08
C SER A 537 -20.80 12.61 12.67
N ASP A 538 -20.96 13.74 13.39
CA ASP A 538 -21.89 14.80 13.05
C ASP A 538 -21.30 15.77 11.99
N ASN A 539 -20.02 15.64 11.66
CA ASN A 539 -19.35 16.42 10.62
C ASN A 539 -19.42 15.68 9.27
N ASP A 540 -19.92 16.34 8.23
CA ASP A 540 -20.02 15.79 6.86
C ASP A 540 -18.68 15.28 6.32
N GLY A 541 -17.55 15.83 6.79
CA GLY A 541 -16.18 15.38 6.48
C GLY A 541 -15.70 14.23 7.34
N GLY A 542 -16.35 13.95 8.46
CA GLY A 542 -15.85 13.03 9.48
C GLY A 542 -14.46 13.41 10.00
N PRO A 543 -13.75 12.48 10.65
CA PRO A 543 -12.40 12.70 11.15
C PRO A 543 -11.32 12.82 10.06
N GLY A 544 -11.67 12.60 8.78
CA GLY A 544 -10.73 12.67 7.66
C GLY A 544 -9.70 11.55 7.64
N PHE A 545 -8.44 11.87 7.36
CA PHE A 545 -7.36 10.89 7.31
C PHE A 545 -7.04 10.31 8.69
N ALA A 546 -7.22 8.99 8.81
CA ALA A 546 -7.24 8.30 10.08
C ALA A 546 -5.96 8.44 10.92
N ASN A 547 -4.77 8.48 10.30
CA ASN A 547 -3.52 8.47 11.07
C ASN A 547 -3.34 9.68 11.98
N TYR A 548 -3.80 10.87 11.62
CA TYR A 548 -3.73 12.01 12.54
C TYR A 548 -4.53 11.76 13.83
N ALA A 549 -5.71 11.17 13.70
CA ALA A 549 -6.55 10.78 14.83
C ALA A 549 -5.93 9.62 15.62
N ILE A 550 -5.52 8.54 14.93
CA ILE A 550 -4.91 7.34 15.53
C ILE A 550 -3.68 7.70 16.36
N TYR A 551 -2.76 8.50 15.83
CA TYR A 551 -1.54 8.87 16.53
C TYR A 551 -1.79 9.85 17.68
N ARG A 552 -2.72 10.78 17.52
CA ARG A 552 -3.13 11.69 18.59
C ARG A 552 -3.71 10.92 19.78
N ILE A 553 -4.56 9.94 19.53
CA ILE A 553 -5.18 9.09 20.56
C ILE A 553 -4.18 8.08 21.12
N GLY A 554 -3.47 7.39 20.27
CA GLY A 554 -2.59 6.27 20.63
C GLY A 554 -1.36 6.67 21.44
N THR A 555 -0.90 7.93 21.34
CA THR A 555 0.25 8.40 22.13
C THR A 555 -0.10 8.82 23.56
N TYR A 556 -1.38 8.96 23.91
CA TYR A 556 -1.81 9.29 25.26
C TYR A 556 -2.26 8.05 26.02
N PRO A 557 -1.64 7.67 27.16
CA PRO A 557 -1.96 6.44 27.88
C PRO A 557 -3.44 6.31 28.30
N ALA A 558 -4.10 7.43 28.61
CA ALA A 558 -5.50 7.41 29.08
C ALA A 558 -6.49 7.03 27.95
N THR A 559 -6.26 7.50 26.72
CA THR A 559 -7.06 7.19 25.54
C THR A 559 -6.62 5.89 24.89
N TYR A 560 -5.31 5.62 24.86
CA TYR A 560 -4.74 4.43 24.22
C TYR A 560 -5.44 3.12 24.66
N HIS A 561 -5.50 2.85 25.96
CA HIS A 561 -6.09 1.60 26.46
C HIS A 561 -7.62 1.54 26.35
N ARG A 562 -8.28 2.68 26.18
CA ARG A 562 -9.70 2.72 25.88
C ARG A 562 -9.99 2.38 24.42
N ASP A 563 -9.14 2.84 23.51
CA ASP A 563 -9.38 2.87 22.07
C ASP A 563 -8.66 1.77 21.31
N PHE A 564 -7.62 1.20 21.92
CA PHE A 564 -6.84 0.12 21.34
C PHE A 564 -6.63 -1.04 22.32
N PHE A 565 -6.56 -2.24 21.79
CA PHE A 565 -6.06 -3.41 22.48
C PHE A 565 -4.57 -3.59 22.13
N ASP A 566 -3.72 -3.47 23.15
CA ASP A 566 -2.27 -3.62 23.02
C ASP A 566 -1.89 -5.10 22.81
N VAL A 567 -1.30 -5.42 21.65
CA VAL A 567 -1.04 -6.80 21.24
C VAL A 567 0.36 -7.24 21.71
N THR A 568 0.46 -7.61 22.98
CA THR A 568 1.73 -8.00 23.64
C THR A 568 1.84 -9.50 23.96
N SER A 569 0.83 -10.30 23.57
CA SER A 569 0.77 -11.73 23.87
C SER A 569 1.87 -12.53 23.18
N THR A 570 2.25 -13.67 23.77
CA THR A 570 3.22 -14.58 23.20
C THR A 570 2.62 -15.42 22.05
N ASP A 571 3.42 -15.71 21.05
CA ASP A 571 3.08 -16.69 20.00
C ASP A 571 2.88 -18.09 20.62
N LEU A 572 1.74 -18.72 20.34
CA LEU A 572 1.40 -20.05 20.87
C LEU A 572 2.36 -21.15 20.45
N ARG A 573 3.00 -21.02 19.30
CA ARG A 573 3.91 -22.02 18.76
C ARG A 573 5.27 -21.99 19.44
N THR A 574 5.73 -20.82 19.83
CA THR A 574 7.08 -20.60 20.35
C THR A 574 7.11 -20.33 21.86
N GLY A 575 6.00 -19.87 22.45
CA GLY A 575 5.92 -19.41 23.84
C GLY A 575 6.74 -18.14 24.11
N LEU A 576 7.21 -17.45 23.07
CA LEU A 576 7.99 -16.22 23.14
C LEU A 576 7.13 -15.03 22.70
N PRO A 577 7.50 -13.78 23.01
CA PRO A 577 6.87 -12.60 22.44
C PRO A 577 6.76 -12.74 20.92
N SER A 578 5.62 -12.42 20.34
CA SER A 578 5.42 -12.52 18.90
C SER A 578 6.38 -11.58 18.17
N THR A 579 6.76 -11.96 16.97
CA THR A 579 7.73 -11.22 16.15
C THR A 579 7.42 -11.44 14.68
N ASN A 580 7.66 -10.44 13.86
CA ASN A 580 7.59 -10.55 12.40
C ASN A 580 8.96 -10.87 11.75
N GLY A 581 9.91 -11.34 12.55
CA GLY A 581 11.26 -11.69 12.14
C GLY A 581 12.32 -10.82 12.81
N LEU A 582 12.41 -9.54 12.48
CA LEU A 582 13.39 -8.62 13.08
C LEU A 582 12.84 -7.89 14.32
N TYR A 583 11.55 -7.62 14.38
CA TYR A 583 10.94 -6.81 15.42
C TYR A 583 10.04 -7.65 16.32
N PRO A 584 10.13 -7.51 17.65
CA PRO A 584 9.18 -8.09 18.59
C PRO A 584 8.00 -7.16 18.83
N THR A 585 6.86 -7.72 19.25
CA THR A 585 5.79 -6.93 19.86
C THR A 585 6.25 -6.33 21.18
N LEU A 586 5.86 -5.08 21.44
CA LEU A 586 6.21 -4.30 22.63
C LEU A 586 4.96 -3.58 23.15
N PRO A 587 4.93 -3.19 24.44
CA PRO A 587 3.85 -2.33 24.94
C PRO A 587 3.78 -0.99 24.21
N GLY A 588 2.57 -0.57 23.85
CA GLY A 588 2.33 0.61 23.04
C GLY A 588 2.59 0.36 21.56
N TRP A 589 3.00 1.41 20.85
CA TRP A 589 3.29 1.29 19.42
C TRP A 589 4.56 0.45 19.16
N ASP A 590 4.48 -0.51 18.22
CA ASP A 590 5.62 -1.30 17.77
C ASP A 590 5.61 -1.57 16.24
N TYR A 591 6.73 -2.11 15.72
CA TYR A 591 6.89 -2.41 14.29
C TYR A 591 6.23 -3.73 13.84
N VAL A 592 5.41 -4.38 14.65
CA VAL A 592 4.70 -5.62 14.33
C VAL A 592 3.20 -5.36 14.19
N THR A 593 2.64 -4.59 15.15
CA THR A 593 1.20 -4.38 15.28
C THR A 593 0.78 -2.92 15.35
N GLY A 594 1.72 -1.98 15.22
CA GLY A 594 1.41 -0.55 15.40
C GLY A 594 0.85 -0.30 16.80
N PHE A 595 -0.23 0.47 16.91
CA PHE A 595 -0.95 0.64 18.18
C PHE A 595 -1.79 -0.57 18.61
N GLY A 596 -1.73 -1.68 17.85
CA GLY A 596 -2.55 -2.87 18.11
C GLY A 596 -3.89 -2.85 17.36
N THR A 597 -4.90 -3.53 17.92
CA THR A 597 -6.22 -3.68 17.28
C THR A 597 -7.26 -2.73 17.90
N PRO A 598 -8.30 -2.32 17.14
CA PRO A 598 -9.19 -1.26 17.59
C PRO A 598 -10.18 -1.74 18.68
N ARG A 599 -10.62 -0.79 19.49
CA ARG A 599 -11.87 -0.80 20.24
C ARG A 599 -12.75 0.29 19.65
N VAL A 600 -13.63 -0.10 18.72
CA VAL A 600 -14.36 0.86 17.88
C VAL A 600 -15.25 1.79 18.71
N ALA A 601 -15.84 1.29 19.81
CA ALA A 601 -16.62 2.13 20.70
C ALA A 601 -15.78 3.24 21.35
N GLY A 602 -14.54 2.94 21.76
CA GLY A 602 -13.60 3.92 22.29
C GLY A 602 -13.23 4.98 21.24
N LEU A 603 -12.86 4.54 20.04
CA LEU A 603 -12.53 5.45 18.93
C LEU A 603 -13.68 6.40 18.59
N ILE A 604 -14.92 5.90 18.52
CA ILE A 604 -16.11 6.74 18.32
C ILE A 604 -16.27 7.75 19.46
N CYS A 605 -16.05 7.30 20.70
CA CYS A 605 -16.13 8.16 21.87
C CYS A 605 -15.17 9.36 21.76
N ASP A 606 -13.90 9.11 21.44
CA ASP A 606 -12.86 10.14 21.42
C ASP A 606 -12.84 11.01 20.14
N LEU A 607 -13.38 10.53 19.03
CA LEU A 607 -13.39 11.26 17.79
C LEU A 607 -14.63 12.14 17.60
N ASP A 608 -15.76 11.76 18.20
CA ASP A 608 -17.05 12.40 18.01
C ASP A 608 -17.69 12.91 19.33
N ASP A 609 -16.90 13.02 20.40
CA ASP A 609 -17.34 13.48 21.73
C ASP A 609 -18.62 12.74 22.23
N ARG A 610 -18.73 11.44 21.94
CA ARG A 610 -19.89 10.61 22.26
C ARG A 610 -19.66 9.69 23.47
N CYS A 611 -18.77 10.10 24.37
CA CYS A 611 -18.60 9.47 25.67
C CYS A 611 -19.77 9.82 26.62
#